data_72974eae64ecc42741c338c94aebc76c
#
_entry.id   72974eae64ecc42741c338c94aebc76c
#
_cell.length_a   1.000
_cell.length_b   1.000
_cell.length_c   1.000
_cell.angle_alpha   90.00
_cell.angle_beta   90.00
_cell.angle_gamma   90.00
#
_symmetry.space_group_name_H-M   'P 1'
#
loop_
_entity.id
_entity.type
_entity.pdbx_description
1 polymer ?
#
loop_
_entity_poly.entity_id
_entity_poly.type
_entity_poly.pdbx_seq_one_letter_code
_entity_poly.pdbx_strand_id
1 'polypeptide(L)'
;MSKLVALAVAAATLCTTTLAHAEPGDQGPKDPTTALELSLGGTAASAALFGIGLEANNGGMIAAGLLSSVVTPSLGEWYAGKPITIGMGVRAASAVVFLAGVGEALSCLDEYDCHNNTTASGALILGGLAGYAGGTIYDIATAPTAAREFNREHQLHIAPTYMRTPSGNATMGVGIGGTF
;
A
#
# COMPACT_ATOMS: atom_id res chain seq x y z
N MET A 1 18.41 -25.37 -2.11
CA MET A 1 17.37 -24.53 -1.51
C MET A 1 17.96 -23.16 -1.29
N SER A 2 17.46 -22.25 -2.00
CA SER A 2 18.17 -21.13 -2.57
C SER A 2 18.13 -19.87 -1.70
N LYS A 3 19.05 -18.96 -2.03
CA LYS A 3 19.14 -17.59 -1.47
C LYS A 3 17.80 -16.85 -1.51
N LEU A 4 16.86 -17.21 -2.43
CA LEU A 4 15.50 -16.66 -2.54
C LEU A 4 14.62 -17.02 -1.35
N VAL A 5 14.68 -18.26 -0.83
CA VAL A 5 13.90 -18.66 0.35
C VAL A 5 14.37 -17.90 1.59
N ALA A 6 15.69 -17.72 1.74
CA ALA A 6 16.26 -16.95 2.84
C ALA A 6 15.85 -15.46 2.76
N LEU A 7 15.82 -14.89 1.56
CA LEU A 7 15.38 -13.51 1.34
C LEU A 7 13.88 -13.33 1.66
N ALA A 8 13.05 -14.29 1.26
CA ALA A 8 11.61 -14.26 1.52
C ALA A 8 11.29 -14.42 3.01
N VAL A 9 12.00 -15.30 3.71
CA VAL A 9 11.87 -15.45 5.17
C VAL A 9 12.32 -14.18 5.88
N ALA A 10 13.40 -13.55 5.47
CA ALA A 10 13.85 -12.28 6.03
C ALA A 10 12.84 -11.14 5.79
N ALA A 11 12.26 -11.05 4.58
CA ALA A 11 11.24 -10.06 4.27
C ALA A 11 9.94 -10.30 5.08
N ALA A 12 9.51 -11.55 5.22
CA ALA A 12 8.35 -11.90 6.03
C ALA A 12 8.57 -11.60 7.52
N THR A 13 9.77 -11.83 8.04
CA THR A 13 10.12 -11.55 9.44
C THR A 13 10.15 -10.04 9.71
N LEU A 14 10.64 -9.23 8.77
CA LEU A 14 10.61 -7.78 8.87
C LEU A 14 9.16 -7.23 8.86
N CYS A 15 8.28 -7.78 8.01
CA CYS A 15 6.86 -7.39 7.99
C CYS A 15 6.12 -7.74 9.29
N THR A 16 6.42 -8.88 9.92
CA THR A 16 5.74 -9.28 11.15
C THR A 16 6.14 -8.43 12.34
N THR A 17 7.37 -7.96 12.41
CA THR A 17 7.83 -7.08 13.51
C THR A 17 7.22 -5.67 13.43
N THR A 18 6.98 -5.15 12.24
CA THR A 18 6.34 -3.83 12.06
C THR A 18 4.83 -3.87 12.29
N LEU A 19 4.15 -4.96 11.93
CA LEU A 19 2.72 -5.15 12.20
C LEU A 19 2.40 -5.31 13.69
N ALA A 20 3.33 -5.88 14.46
CA ALA A 20 3.15 -6.06 15.92
C ALA A 20 3.13 -4.74 16.72
N HIS A 21 3.54 -3.63 16.12
CA HIS A 21 3.52 -2.30 16.75
C HIS A 21 2.33 -1.43 16.31
N ALA A 22 1.51 -1.91 15.39
CA ALA A 22 0.31 -1.21 14.95
C ALA A 22 -0.90 -1.73 15.74
N GLU A 23 -1.12 -1.24 16.97
CA GLU A 23 -2.37 -1.51 17.67
C GLU A 23 -3.54 -0.88 16.90
N PRO A 24 -4.61 -1.67 16.59
CA PRO A 24 -5.81 -1.12 15.99
C PRO A 24 -6.46 -0.13 16.95
N GLY A 25 -6.50 1.14 16.60
CA GLY A 25 -7.08 2.21 17.44
C GLY A 25 -6.08 3.15 18.08
N ASP A 26 -4.77 2.94 17.89
CA ASP A 26 -3.78 3.91 18.35
C ASP A 26 -3.92 5.22 17.53
N GLN A 27 -4.47 6.25 18.19
CA GLN A 27 -4.58 7.61 17.64
C GLN A 27 -3.31 8.43 17.87
N GLY A 28 -2.23 7.79 18.31
CA GLY A 28 -0.93 8.42 18.47
C GLY A 28 -0.32 8.90 17.15
N PRO A 29 0.73 9.74 17.21
CA PRO A 29 1.43 10.20 16.03
C PRO A 29 1.95 9.03 15.19
N LYS A 30 1.71 9.08 13.87
CA LYS A 30 2.16 8.07 12.92
C LYS A 30 3.55 8.39 12.40
N ASP A 31 4.46 7.42 12.46
CA ASP A 31 5.81 7.62 11.93
C ASP A 31 5.82 7.47 10.40
N PRO A 32 6.25 8.51 9.65
CA PRO A 32 6.35 8.46 8.20
C PRO A 32 7.31 7.38 7.68
N THR A 33 8.36 7.04 8.45
CA THR A 33 9.31 5.99 8.07
C THR A 33 8.65 4.62 8.16
N THR A 34 7.91 4.36 9.23
CA THR A 34 7.12 3.13 9.39
C THR A 34 6.08 2.97 8.29
N ALA A 35 5.41 4.05 7.87
CA ALA A 35 4.49 4.01 6.75
C ALA A 35 5.17 3.58 5.43
N LEU A 36 6.36 4.11 5.15
CA LEU A 36 7.15 3.74 3.98
C LEU A 36 7.61 2.28 4.06
N GLU A 37 8.12 1.85 5.22
CA GLU A 37 8.61 0.48 5.44
C GLU A 37 7.48 -0.55 5.26
N LEU A 38 6.27 -0.27 5.74
CA LEU A 38 5.11 -1.12 5.55
C LEU A 38 4.74 -1.27 4.08
N SER A 39 4.75 -0.18 3.31
CA SER A 39 4.46 -0.23 1.87
C SER A 39 5.54 -0.98 1.09
N LEU A 40 6.81 -0.69 1.34
CA LEU A 40 7.94 -1.37 0.67
C LEU A 40 8.04 -2.83 1.10
N GLY A 41 7.99 -3.10 2.40
CA GLY A 41 8.09 -4.45 2.95
C GLY A 41 6.95 -5.34 2.49
N GLY A 42 5.70 -4.84 2.52
CA GLY A 42 4.54 -5.54 2.01
C GLY A 42 4.66 -5.86 0.51
N THR A 43 5.11 -4.88 -0.29
CA THR A 43 5.34 -5.07 -1.73
C THR A 43 6.41 -6.12 -1.99
N ALA A 44 7.53 -6.06 -1.27
CA ALA A 44 8.61 -7.03 -1.39
C ALA A 44 8.16 -8.45 -0.98
N ALA A 45 7.37 -8.56 0.10
CA ALA A 45 6.85 -9.84 0.58
C ALA A 45 5.89 -10.48 -0.44
N SER A 46 4.98 -9.72 -1.03
CA SER A 46 4.07 -10.22 -2.07
C SER A 46 4.81 -10.65 -3.34
N ALA A 47 5.82 -9.88 -3.77
CA ALA A 47 6.65 -10.23 -4.92
C ALA A 47 7.47 -11.50 -4.64
N ALA A 48 8.01 -11.65 -3.43
CA ALA A 48 8.74 -12.86 -3.02
C ALA A 48 7.82 -14.08 -2.99
N LEU A 49 6.60 -13.94 -2.44
CA LEU A 49 5.61 -15.02 -2.41
C LEU A 49 5.23 -15.48 -3.82
N PHE A 50 5.02 -14.53 -4.73
CA PHE A 50 4.75 -14.81 -6.14
C PHE A 50 5.92 -15.56 -6.80
N GLY A 51 7.16 -15.05 -6.63
CA GLY A 51 8.36 -15.68 -7.20
C GLY A 51 8.61 -17.09 -6.68
N ILE A 52 8.43 -17.33 -5.38
CA ILE A 52 8.53 -18.66 -4.77
C ILE A 52 7.43 -19.58 -5.33
N GLY A 53 6.21 -19.05 -5.49
CA GLY A 53 5.11 -19.80 -6.09
C GLY A 53 5.42 -20.28 -7.50
N LEU A 54 6.05 -19.43 -8.32
CA LEU A 54 6.51 -19.81 -9.68
C LEU A 54 7.60 -20.89 -9.63
N GLU A 55 8.62 -20.73 -8.78
CA GLU A 55 9.72 -21.69 -8.66
C GLU A 55 9.23 -23.05 -8.14
N ALA A 56 8.31 -23.03 -7.19
CA ALA A 56 7.71 -24.25 -6.60
C ALA A 56 6.58 -24.84 -7.45
N ASN A 57 6.23 -24.22 -8.58
CA ASN A 57 5.07 -24.58 -9.41
C ASN A 57 3.77 -24.74 -8.57
N ASN A 58 3.57 -23.82 -7.62
CA ASN A 58 2.47 -23.84 -6.68
C ASN A 58 1.45 -22.74 -6.99
N GLY A 59 0.35 -23.10 -7.65
CA GLY A 59 -0.70 -22.17 -8.06
C GLY A 59 -1.32 -21.40 -6.91
N GLY A 60 -1.43 -21.98 -5.71
CA GLY A 60 -1.94 -21.31 -4.52
C GLY A 60 -1.02 -20.16 -4.07
N MET A 61 0.29 -20.35 -4.06
CA MET A 61 1.26 -19.32 -3.73
C MET A 61 1.32 -18.23 -4.80
N ILE A 62 1.22 -18.60 -6.08
CA ILE A 62 1.13 -17.65 -7.19
C ILE A 62 -0.08 -16.75 -7.00
N ALA A 63 -1.27 -17.36 -6.79
CA ALA A 63 -2.50 -16.60 -6.58
C ALA A 63 -2.44 -15.72 -5.33
N ALA A 64 -1.93 -16.23 -4.21
CA ALA A 64 -1.76 -15.45 -2.98
C ALA A 64 -0.79 -14.27 -3.18
N GLY A 65 0.33 -14.46 -3.87
CA GLY A 65 1.28 -13.41 -4.20
C GLY A 65 0.66 -12.32 -5.08
N LEU A 66 -0.12 -12.71 -6.10
CA LEU A 66 -0.81 -11.77 -6.97
C LEU A 66 -1.91 -10.99 -6.22
N LEU A 67 -2.76 -11.68 -5.45
CA LEU A 67 -3.83 -11.01 -4.71
C LEU A 67 -3.28 -10.07 -3.63
N SER A 68 -2.26 -10.51 -2.89
CA SER A 68 -1.64 -9.66 -1.87
C SER A 68 -0.95 -8.45 -2.49
N SER A 69 -0.35 -8.56 -3.68
CA SER A 69 0.32 -7.44 -4.35
C SER A 69 -0.62 -6.27 -4.70
N VAL A 70 -1.92 -6.50 -4.82
CA VAL A 70 -2.91 -5.43 -5.01
C VAL A 70 -3.04 -4.56 -3.76
N VAL A 71 -2.90 -5.15 -2.59
CA VAL A 71 -3.17 -4.51 -1.29
C VAL A 71 -1.91 -4.00 -0.60
N THR A 72 -0.84 -4.81 -0.60
CA THR A 72 0.35 -4.57 0.22
C THR A 72 1.06 -3.23 -0.01
N PRO A 73 1.13 -2.64 -1.23
CA PRO A 73 1.71 -1.31 -1.38
C PRO A 73 0.93 -0.19 -0.66
N SER A 74 -0.36 -0.41 -0.36
CA SER A 74 -1.20 0.55 0.35
C SER A 74 -1.10 0.44 1.88
N LEU A 75 -0.36 -0.53 2.43
CA LEU A 75 -0.28 -0.75 3.88
C LEU A 75 0.21 0.47 4.66
N GLY A 76 1.12 1.27 4.08
CA GLY A 76 1.59 2.50 4.70
C GLY A 76 0.51 3.58 4.79
N GLU A 77 -0.34 3.70 3.78
CA GLU A 77 -1.48 4.61 3.82
C GLU A 77 -2.59 4.11 4.76
N TRP A 78 -2.79 2.78 4.85
CA TRP A 78 -3.70 2.18 5.83
C TRP A 78 -3.23 2.44 7.27
N TYR A 79 -1.92 2.32 7.52
CA TYR A 79 -1.32 2.70 8.80
C TYR A 79 -1.61 4.17 9.13
N ALA A 80 -1.65 5.04 8.12
CA ALA A 80 -2.03 6.45 8.24
C ALA A 80 -3.56 6.71 8.24
N GLY A 81 -4.38 5.67 8.40
CA GLY A 81 -5.83 5.81 8.51
C GLY A 81 -6.57 5.99 7.17
N LYS A 82 -5.91 5.78 6.02
CA LYS A 82 -6.53 5.86 4.68
C LYS A 82 -6.81 4.45 4.12
N PRO A 83 -7.99 3.86 4.37
CA PRO A 83 -8.28 2.46 3.98
C PRO A 83 -8.45 2.28 2.47
N ILE A 84 -8.80 3.32 1.72
CA ILE A 84 -8.92 3.31 0.26
C ILE A 84 -7.92 4.30 -0.31
N THR A 85 -6.99 3.82 -1.13
CA THR A 85 -5.94 4.63 -1.72
C THR A 85 -6.17 4.78 -3.22
N ILE A 86 -5.67 5.88 -3.80
CA ILE A 86 -5.75 6.12 -5.25
C ILE A 86 -4.94 5.05 -5.98
N GLY A 87 -3.76 4.70 -5.49
CA GLY A 87 -2.91 3.68 -6.10
C GLY A 87 -3.54 2.29 -6.07
N MET A 88 -4.26 1.92 -5.01
CA MET A 88 -5.03 0.68 -4.95
C MET A 88 -6.13 0.65 -6.02
N GLY A 89 -6.86 1.75 -6.20
CA GLY A 89 -7.86 1.87 -7.25
C GLY A 89 -7.26 1.72 -8.66
N VAL A 90 -6.13 2.39 -8.90
CA VAL A 90 -5.39 2.30 -10.18
C VAL A 90 -4.91 0.87 -10.42
N ARG A 91 -4.35 0.19 -9.40
CA ARG A 91 -3.91 -1.21 -9.53
C ARG A 91 -5.07 -2.17 -9.83
N ALA A 92 -6.19 -2.01 -9.12
CA ALA A 92 -7.37 -2.83 -9.37
C ALA A 92 -7.89 -2.67 -10.80
N ALA A 93 -8.02 -1.44 -11.28
CA ALA A 93 -8.41 -1.16 -12.66
C ALA A 93 -7.40 -1.71 -13.67
N SER A 94 -6.11 -1.53 -13.40
CA SER A 94 -5.02 -2.03 -14.26
C SER A 94 -4.98 -3.56 -14.31
N ALA A 95 -5.29 -4.24 -13.20
CA ALA A 95 -5.40 -5.70 -13.18
C ALA A 95 -6.54 -6.20 -14.09
N VAL A 96 -7.68 -5.50 -14.10
CA VAL A 96 -8.79 -5.83 -15.00
C VAL A 96 -8.37 -5.65 -16.47
N VAL A 97 -7.69 -4.54 -16.80
CA VAL A 97 -7.19 -4.28 -18.16
C VAL A 97 -6.18 -5.35 -18.59
N PHE A 98 -5.25 -5.73 -17.69
CA PHE A 98 -4.29 -6.79 -17.93
C PHE A 98 -4.97 -8.14 -18.20
N LEU A 99 -5.93 -8.52 -17.35
CA LEU A 99 -6.67 -9.78 -17.51
C LEU A 99 -7.50 -9.80 -18.79
N ALA A 100 -8.08 -8.67 -19.20
CA ALA A 100 -8.78 -8.55 -20.48
C ALA A 100 -7.81 -8.80 -21.64
N GLY A 101 -6.62 -8.21 -21.61
CA GLY A 101 -5.59 -8.43 -22.63
C GLY A 101 -5.09 -9.87 -22.68
N VAL A 102 -4.92 -10.52 -21.53
CA VAL A 102 -4.56 -11.94 -21.44
C VAL A 102 -5.69 -12.82 -21.97
N GLY A 103 -6.94 -12.54 -21.60
CA GLY A 103 -8.12 -13.28 -22.10
C GLY A 103 -8.24 -13.21 -23.60
N GLU A 104 -8.03 -12.02 -24.19
CA GLU A 104 -8.03 -11.84 -25.64
C GLU A 104 -6.87 -12.58 -26.33
N ALA A 105 -5.67 -12.56 -25.72
CA ALA A 105 -4.54 -13.32 -26.22
C ALA A 105 -4.76 -14.84 -26.17
N LEU A 106 -5.41 -15.35 -25.11
CA LEU A 106 -5.72 -16.78 -24.96
C LEU A 106 -6.81 -17.23 -25.92
N SER A 107 -7.83 -16.39 -26.21
CA SER A 107 -8.87 -16.74 -27.18
C SER A 107 -8.30 -16.94 -28.60
N CYS A 108 -7.19 -16.30 -28.90
CA CYS A 108 -6.47 -16.49 -30.14
C CYS A 108 -5.75 -17.84 -30.29
N LEU A 109 -5.56 -18.59 -29.23
CA LEU A 109 -4.92 -19.92 -29.33
C LEU A 109 -5.82 -20.98 -29.94
N ASP A 110 -7.14 -20.77 -29.90
CA ASP A 110 -8.15 -21.72 -30.40
C ASP A 110 -8.62 -21.41 -31.85
N GLU A 111 -8.30 -20.24 -32.40
CA GLU A 111 -8.80 -19.75 -33.68
C GLU A 111 -7.68 -19.56 -34.68
N TYR A 112 -7.82 -20.17 -35.88
CA TYR A 112 -6.79 -20.18 -36.97
C TYR A 112 -6.55 -18.80 -37.61
N ASP A 113 -7.33 -17.77 -37.28
CA ASP A 113 -7.30 -16.46 -37.97
C ASP A 113 -7.18 -15.27 -36.98
N CYS A 114 -6.15 -15.28 -36.10
CA CYS A 114 -5.91 -14.26 -35.12
C CYS A 114 -5.08 -13.05 -35.56
N HIS A 115 -4.99 -12.77 -36.86
CA HIS A 115 -4.02 -11.80 -37.39
C HIS A 115 -4.25 -10.33 -36.95
N ASN A 116 -5.43 -9.97 -36.50
CA ASN A 116 -5.78 -8.57 -36.15
C ASN A 116 -5.76 -8.22 -34.68
N ASN A 117 -5.75 -9.18 -33.76
CA ASN A 117 -5.92 -8.91 -32.32
C ASN A 117 -4.62 -8.90 -31.48
N THR A 118 -3.49 -9.36 -32.04
CA THR A 118 -2.21 -9.41 -31.31
C THR A 118 -1.70 -8.03 -30.89
N THR A 119 -1.98 -6.99 -31.64
CA THR A 119 -1.58 -5.61 -31.29
C THR A 119 -2.45 -5.06 -30.18
N ALA A 120 -3.75 -5.33 -30.20
CA ALA A 120 -4.70 -4.87 -29.18
C ALA A 120 -4.47 -5.56 -27.83
N SER A 121 -4.34 -6.90 -27.83
CA SER A 121 -4.05 -7.67 -26.60
C SER A 121 -2.70 -7.28 -26.01
N GLY A 122 -1.67 -7.09 -26.83
CA GLY A 122 -0.36 -6.61 -26.39
C GLY A 122 -0.44 -5.22 -25.74
N ALA A 123 -1.19 -4.29 -26.33
CA ALA A 123 -1.39 -2.95 -25.77
C ALA A 123 -2.13 -2.98 -24.42
N LEU A 124 -3.14 -3.84 -24.26
CA LEU A 124 -3.87 -4.02 -23.01
C LEU A 124 -2.96 -4.63 -21.92
N ILE A 125 -2.18 -5.65 -22.25
CA ILE A 125 -1.23 -6.27 -21.33
C ILE A 125 -0.19 -5.25 -20.85
N LEU A 126 0.45 -4.52 -21.77
CA LEU A 126 1.48 -3.53 -21.43
C LEU A 126 0.87 -2.34 -20.67
N GLY A 127 -0.29 -1.86 -21.08
CA GLY A 127 -1.02 -0.78 -20.41
C GLY A 127 -1.43 -1.17 -18.99
N GLY A 128 -1.93 -2.39 -18.81
CA GLY A 128 -2.27 -2.94 -17.51
C GLY A 128 -1.04 -3.05 -16.58
N LEU A 129 0.08 -3.57 -17.10
CA LEU A 129 1.34 -3.65 -16.33
C LEU A 129 1.88 -2.27 -15.97
N ALA A 130 1.88 -1.32 -16.90
CA ALA A 130 2.35 0.04 -16.64
C ALA A 130 1.48 0.77 -15.61
N GLY A 131 0.16 0.66 -15.71
CA GLY A 131 -0.77 1.23 -14.73
C GLY A 131 -0.62 0.59 -13.35
N TYR A 132 -0.42 -0.73 -13.29
CA TYR A 132 -0.18 -1.45 -12.05
C TYR A 132 1.11 -0.99 -11.36
N ALA A 133 2.20 -0.89 -12.11
CA ALA A 133 3.47 -0.37 -11.61
C ALA A 133 3.34 1.09 -11.15
N GLY A 134 2.66 1.93 -11.93
CA GLY A 134 2.39 3.33 -11.57
C GLY A 134 1.60 3.47 -10.27
N GLY A 135 0.53 2.69 -10.09
CA GLY A 135 -0.25 2.66 -8.85
C GLY A 135 0.56 2.19 -7.64
N THR A 136 1.45 1.21 -7.84
CA THR A 136 2.36 0.72 -6.79
C THR A 136 3.36 1.80 -6.36
N ILE A 137 4.02 2.46 -7.33
CA ILE A 137 4.97 3.54 -7.06
C ILE A 137 4.27 4.72 -6.38
N TYR A 138 3.05 5.05 -6.82
CA TYR A 138 2.27 6.12 -6.23
C TYR A 138 2.00 5.88 -4.74
N ASP A 139 1.46 4.73 -4.35
CA ASP A 139 1.14 4.42 -2.95
C ASP A 139 2.40 4.39 -2.07
N ILE A 140 3.50 3.81 -2.55
CA ILE A 140 4.77 3.80 -1.82
C ILE A 140 5.27 5.25 -1.61
N ALA A 141 5.21 6.09 -2.64
CA ALA A 141 5.69 7.47 -2.56
C ALA A 141 4.80 8.36 -1.67
N THR A 142 3.50 8.09 -1.62
CA THR A 142 2.54 8.89 -0.84
C THR A 142 2.39 8.42 0.60
N ALA A 143 2.79 7.20 0.95
CA ALA A 143 2.67 6.64 2.30
C ALA A 143 3.27 7.55 3.41
N PRO A 144 4.51 8.10 3.28
CA PRO A 144 5.05 9.01 4.29
C PRO A 144 4.26 10.32 4.40
N THR A 145 3.70 10.79 3.29
CA THR A 145 2.90 12.02 3.27
C THR A 145 1.57 11.81 3.97
N ALA A 146 0.94 10.66 3.76
CA ALA A 146 -0.30 10.28 4.45
C ALA A 146 -0.12 10.25 5.98
N ALA A 147 1.00 9.69 6.47
CA ALA A 147 1.32 9.70 7.90
C ALA A 147 1.52 11.12 8.45
N ARG A 148 2.17 12.00 7.70
CA ARG A 148 2.34 13.42 8.08
C ARG A 148 1.00 14.18 8.09
N GLU A 149 0.12 13.92 7.12
CA GLU A 149 -1.22 14.50 7.08
C GLU A 149 -2.05 14.05 8.27
N PHE A 150 -2.05 12.73 8.57
CA PHE A 150 -2.70 12.19 9.76
C PHE A 150 -2.23 12.92 11.03
N ASN A 151 -0.92 13.05 11.22
CA ASN A 151 -0.37 13.74 12.38
C ASN A 151 -0.80 15.21 12.44
N ARG A 152 -0.86 15.89 11.30
CA ARG A 152 -1.28 17.30 11.23
C ARG A 152 -2.76 17.46 11.60
N GLU A 153 -3.61 16.54 11.17
CA GLU A 153 -5.04 16.55 11.46
C GLU A 153 -5.36 16.21 12.92
N HIS A 154 -4.53 15.35 13.53
CA HIS A 154 -4.70 14.87 14.91
C HIS A 154 -3.77 15.55 15.92
N GLN A 155 -3.07 16.63 15.55
CA GLN A 155 -2.21 17.36 16.47
C GLN A 155 -3.02 18.00 17.59
N LEU A 156 -2.75 17.57 18.83
CA LEU A 156 -3.13 18.28 20.02
C LEU A 156 -2.29 19.58 20.13
N HIS A 157 -2.92 20.71 19.96
CA HIS A 157 -2.26 21.99 20.19
C HIS A 157 -2.22 22.30 21.67
N ILE A 158 -1.04 22.24 22.26
CA ILE A 158 -0.79 22.74 23.61
C ILE A 158 -0.43 24.23 23.44
N ALA A 159 -1.34 25.10 23.83
CA ALA A 159 -1.11 26.53 23.76
C ALA A 159 -1.14 27.15 25.17
N PRO A 160 -0.25 28.11 25.47
CA PRO A 160 -0.39 28.88 26.70
C PRO A 160 -1.70 29.68 26.63
N THR A 161 -2.54 29.47 27.63
CA THR A 161 -3.84 30.16 27.74
C THR A 161 -3.78 31.17 28.87
N TYR A 162 -4.18 32.39 28.57
CA TYR A 162 -4.32 33.45 29.58
C TYR A 162 -5.79 33.52 30.03
N MET A 163 -6.05 33.14 31.25
CA MET A 163 -7.37 33.35 31.88
C MET A 163 -7.38 34.60 32.72
N ARG A 164 -8.32 35.50 32.45
CA ARG A 164 -8.59 36.67 33.31
C ARG A 164 -9.62 36.27 34.37
N THR A 165 -9.23 36.31 35.62
CA THR A 165 -10.16 36.10 36.72
C THR A 165 -11.12 37.28 36.85
N PRO A 166 -12.34 37.11 37.38
CA PRO A 166 -13.29 38.23 37.62
C PRO A 166 -12.70 39.35 38.49
N SER A 167 -11.67 39.05 39.28
CA SER A 167 -10.92 40.00 40.10
C SER A 167 -9.86 40.81 39.32
N GLY A 168 -9.74 40.60 37.99
CA GLY A 168 -8.82 41.36 37.14
C GLY A 168 -7.38 40.79 37.05
N ASN A 169 -7.08 39.75 37.82
CA ASN A 169 -5.75 39.13 37.79
C ASN A 169 -5.65 38.18 36.61
N ALA A 170 -4.51 38.24 35.87
CA ALA A 170 -4.22 37.32 34.79
C ALA A 170 -3.49 36.08 35.33
N THR A 171 -4.06 34.90 35.11
CA THR A 171 -3.43 33.62 35.46
C THR A 171 -3.00 32.94 34.17
N MET A 172 -1.74 32.53 34.10
CA MET A 172 -1.23 31.70 33.03
C MET A 172 -1.68 30.27 33.25
N GLY A 173 -2.27 29.66 32.21
CA GLY A 173 -2.65 28.27 32.18
C GLY A 173 -2.14 27.60 30.90
N VAL A 174 -2.21 26.29 30.85
CA VAL A 174 -1.93 25.50 29.64
C VAL A 174 -3.29 24.98 29.14
N GLY A 175 -3.68 25.41 27.96
CA GLY A 175 -4.87 24.90 27.28
C GLY A 175 -4.47 23.78 26.29
N ILE A 176 -5.22 22.68 26.30
CA ILE A 176 -5.10 21.62 25.32
C ILE A 176 -6.28 21.79 24.36
N GLY A 177 -5.99 22.09 23.11
CA GLY A 177 -6.97 22.16 22.03
C GLY A 177 -6.60 21.17 20.94
N GLY A 178 -7.59 20.51 20.38
CA GLY A 178 -7.42 19.58 19.26
C GLY A 178 -8.78 19.32 18.59
N THR A 179 -8.77 18.88 17.36
CA THR A 179 -9.94 18.30 16.70
C THR A 179 -10.04 16.84 17.09
N PHE A 180 -11.13 16.48 17.75
CA PHE A 180 -11.45 15.12 18.19
C PHE A 180 -12.42 14.49 17.21
#